data_e88f1c9e3e4957ce0665bc50fcbe2dcc
#
_entry.id   e88f1c9e3e4957ce0665bc50fcbe2dcc
#
_cell.length_a   1.000
_cell.length_b   1.000
_cell.length_c   1.000
_cell.angle_alpha   90.00
_cell.angle_beta   90.00
_cell.angle_gamma   90.00
#
_symmetry.space_group_name_H-M   'P 1'
#
loop_
_entity.id
_entity.type
_entity.pdbx_description
1 polymer ?
#
loop_
_entity_poly.entity_id
_entity_poly.type
_entity_poly.pdbx_seq_one_letter_code
_entity_poly.pdbx_strand_id
1 'polypeptide(L)'
;TGATTKFFTLKVGEASYTGHAGGIATDGTSVWVAGEGKVVRFDFAQIETVENGGSIQIVDAFESGNGADFVTVEGNNLWVGEFQRDGSYDTDETHFVETSDGKTNKALSFCYEIDNAQTYGLTSTTPTKALSTPSLVQGMVVSQDKIVLSTSYSLPDSHIYTYNNILNGAAEKTFDFNGTPIDLYVLDSEDLTDDLTAPCMSEEIVLADGKIYILFESACQKYNFATREQLRNVYSFVL
;
A
#
# COMPACT_ATOMS: atom_id res chain seq x y z
N THR A 1 -0.76 7.56 22.11
CA THR A 1 -1.35 8.88 22.39
C THR A 1 -1.70 9.67 21.13
N GLY A 2 -1.18 9.29 19.95
CA GLY A 2 -1.43 9.94 18.66
C GLY A 2 -0.89 11.38 18.53
N ALA A 3 -0.06 11.83 19.47
CA ALA A 3 0.56 13.14 19.38
C ALA A 3 1.78 13.09 18.43
N THR A 4 1.88 14.07 17.53
CA THR A 4 3.08 14.25 16.72
C THR A 4 4.27 14.57 17.62
N THR A 5 5.31 13.74 17.55
CA THR A 5 6.52 13.90 18.37
C THR A 5 7.64 14.58 17.60
N LYS A 6 7.74 14.36 16.30
CA LYS A 6 8.66 15.07 15.40
C LYS A 6 8.17 15.02 13.95
N PHE A 7 8.69 15.90 13.13
CA PHE A 7 8.57 15.88 11.69
C PHE A 7 9.95 16.01 11.05
N PHE A 8 10.11 15.49 9.84
CA PHE A 8 11.35 15.55 9.07
C PHE A 8 11.03 15.50 7.57
N THR A 9 12.02 15.84 6.76
CA THR A 9 11.96 15.71 5.30
C THR A 9 12.85 14.56 4.84
N LEU A 10 12.56 14.00 3.67
CA LEU A 10 13.41 13.00 3.03
C LEU A 10 14.33 13.68 2.02
N LYS A 11 15.55 13.18 1.86
CA LYS A 11 16.55 13.66 0.90
C LYS A 11 17.18 12.51 0.13
N VAL A 12 17.57 12.82 -1.11
CA VAL A 12 18.47 12.01 -1.93
C VAL A 12 19.73 12.84 -2.15
N GLY A 13 20.81 12.52 -1.43
CA GLY A 13 22.00 13.37 -1.36
C GLY A 13 21.65 14.75 -0.81
N GLU A 14 21.93 15.81 -1.55
CA GLU A 14 21.61 17.19 -1.16
C GLU A 14 20.20 17.65 -1.57
N ALA A 15 19.52 16.92 -2.45
CA ALA A 15 18.22 17.29 -2.96
C ALA A 15 17.07 16.80 -2.03
N SER A 16 16.07 17.64 -1.81
CA SER A 16 14.84 17.21 -1.13
C SER A 16 14.08 16.20 -2.00
N TYR A 17 13.61 15.12 -1.38
CA TYR A 17 12.64 14.22 -2.02
C TYR A 17 11.28 14.91 -2.09
N THR A 18 10.77 15.09 -3.29
CA THR A 18 9.49 15.77 -3.56
C THR A 18 8.50 14.87 -4.29
N GLY A 19 8.78 13.56 -4.40
CA GLY A 19 7.88 12.58 -4.98
C GLY A 19 6.61 12.43 -4.16
N HIS A 20 5.58 11.95 -4.79
CA HIS A 20 4.33 11.56 -4.13
C HIS A 20 4.60 10.40 -3.18
N ALA A 21 4.16 10.52 -1.92
CA ALA A 21 4.25 9.46 -0.93
C ALA A 21 2.84 8.88 -0.74
N GLY A 22 2.53 7.84 -1.52
CA GLY A 22 1.22 7.19 -1.51
C GLY A 22 1.04 6.23 -0.33
N GLY A 23 2.13 5.64 0.16
CA GLY A 23 2.11 4.74 1.30
C GLY A 23 3.44 4.67 2.03
N ILE A 24 3.41 4.23 3.30
CA ILE A 24 4.60 4.04 4.14
C ILE A 24 4.47 2.77 4.97
N ALA A 25 5.50 1.93 4.97
CA ALA A 25 5.55 0.73 5.78
C ALA A 25 6.93 0.52 6.43
N THR A 26 6.96 -0.25 7.51
CA THR A 26 8.21 -0.57 8.23
C THR A 26 8.14 -1.95 8.86
N ASP A 27 9.29 -2.62 8.89
CA ASP A 27 9.52 -3.84 9.68
C ASP A 27 10.27 -3.55 11.01
N GLY A 28 10.48 -2.27 11.33
CA GLY A 28 11.25 -1.83 12.49
C GLY A 28 12.76 -1.67 12.23
N THR A 29 13.24 -2.08 11.06
CA THR A 29 14.64 -1.92 10.61
C THR A 29 14.72 -0.98 9.43
N SER A 30 13.96 -1.26 8.40
CA SER A 30 13.78 -0.43 7.21
C SER A 30 12.43 0.28 7.23
N VAL A 31 12.37 1.44 6.58
CA VAL A 31 11.14 2.13 6.23
C VAL A 31 11.10 2.27 4.71
N TRP A 32 10.00 1.82 4.11
CA TRP A 32 9.73 1.94 2.69
C TRP A 32 8.62 2.96 2.45
N VAL A 33 8.81 3.82 1.46
CA VAL A 33 7.83 4.80 1.02
C VAL A 33 7.57 4.58 -0.46
N ALA A 34 6.32 4.29 -0.80
CA ALA A 34 5.88 4.04 -2.17
C ALA A 34 5.39 5.33 -2.84
N GLY A 35 5.67 5.50 -4.12
CA GLY A 35 5.14 6.59 -4.93
C GLY A 35 5.74 6.64 -6.34
N GLU A 36 4.91 6.95 -7.32
CA GLU A 36 5.32 7.21 -8.71
C GLU A 36 6.10 6.03 -9.34
N GLY A 37 5.66 4.80 -9.13
CA GLY A 37 6.28 3.58 -9.67
C GLY A 37 7.54 3.12 -8.95
N LYS A 38 7.91 3.79 -7.85
CA LYS A 38 9.14 3.52 -7.09
C LYS A 38 8.85 3.30 -5.61
N VAL A 39 9.73 2.56 -4.99
CA VAL A 39 9.80 2.47 -3.54
C VAL A 39 11.16 2.98 -3.10
N VAL A 40 11.17 4.02 -2.27
CA VAL A 40 12.38 4.54 -1.63
C VAL A 40 12.51 3.95 -0.23
N ARG A 41 13.75 3.73 0.23
CA ARG A 41 14.02 3.14 1.54
C ARG A 41 14.98 4.01 2.36
N PHE A 42 14.73 4.05 3.66
CA PHE A 42 15.68 4.58 4.64
C PHE A 42 15.67 3.73 5.93
N ASP A 43 16.70 3.85 6.73
CA ASP A 43 16.84 3.06 7.96
C ASP A 43 15.95 3.63 9.07
N PHE A 44 15.16 2.79 9.72
CA PHE A 44 14.25 3.18 10.81
C PHE A 44 14.99 3.92 11.94
N ALA A 45 16.22 3.52 12.28
CA ALA A 45 17.03 4.16 13.31
C ALA A 45 17.31 5.65 13.05
N GLN A 46 17.23 6.12 11.80
CA GLN A 46 17.37 7.55 11.48
C GLN A 46 16.21 8.38 12.07
N ILE A 47 15.01 7.78 12.25
CA ILE A 47 13.87 8.46 12.88
C ILE A 47 14.18 8.82 14.33
N GLU A 48 14.88 7.96 15.04
CA GLU A 48 15.24 8.20 16.46
C GLU A 48 16.24 9.35 16.61
N THR A 49 17.19 9.44 15.68
CA THR A 49 18.32 10.36 15.75
C THR A 49 18.08 11.71 15.06
N VAL A 50 17.14 11.80 14.11
CA VAL A 50 16.86 13.04 13.39
C VAL A 50 16.29 14.11 14.34
N GLU A 51 16.80 15.33 14.24
CA GLU A 51 16.24 16.50 14.91
C GLU A 51 14.84 16.84 14.36
N ASN A 52 13.97 17.41 15.21
CA ASN A 52 12.66 17.88 14.76
C ASN A 52 12.81 18.98 13.71
N GLY A 53 12.23 18.78 12.52
CA GLY A 53 12.42 19.64 11.34
C GLY A 53 13.68 19.32 10.51
N GLY A 54 14.43 18.28 10.88
CA GLY A 54 15.62 17.84 10.17
C GLY A 54 15.32 17.04 8.89
N SER A 55 16.32 16.33 8.39
CA SER A 55 16.20 15.53 7.17
C SER A 55 16.76 14.13 7.38
N ILE A 56 16.11 13.14 6.79
CA ILE A 56 16.55 11.75 6.71
C ILE A 56 17.02 11.45 5.29
N GLN A 57 18.15 10.74 5.17
CA GLN A 57 18.67 10.32 3.87
C GLN A 57 17.99 9.04 3.40
N ILE A 58 17.46 9.08 2.19
CA ILE A 58 17.09 7.88 1.45
C ILE A 58 18.36 7.10 1.14
N VAL A 59 18.38 5.83 1.50
CA VAL A 59 19.55 4.94 1.32
C VAL A 59 19.56 4.40 -0.11
N ASP A 60 18.41 3.95 -0.59
CA ASP A 60 18.24 3.38 -1.92
C ASP A 60 16.78 3.48 -2.39
N ALA A 61 16.54 3.12 -3.67
CA ALA A 61 15.22 3.07 -4.28
C ALA A 61 15.17 2.03 -5.41
N PHE A 62 14.02 1.39 -5.62
CA PHE A 62 13.83 0.45 -6.73
C PHE A 62 12.49 0.71 -7.45
N GLU A 63 12.44 0.31 -8.73
CA GLU A 63 11.20 0.30 -9.52
C GLU A 63 10.39 -0.94 -9.13
N SER A 64 9.13 -0.76 -8.76
CA SER A 64 8.28 -1.86 -8.28
C SER A 64 7.64 -2.67 -9.40
N GLY A 65 7.66 -2.17 -10.64
CA GLY A 65 6.99 -2.82 -11.76
C GLY A 65 5.48 -2.52 -11.85
N ASN A 66 4.95 -1.70 -10.93
CA ASN A 66 3.58 -1.18 -10.92
C ASN A 66 3.57 0.29 -10.46
N GLY A 67 2.40 0.88 -10.22
CA GLY A 67 2.25 2.29 -9.83
C GLY A 67 2.92 2.67 -8.52
N ALA A 68 3.17 1.70 -7.61
CA ALA A 68 3.69 1.93 -6.26
C ALA A 68 2.90 3.01 -5.50
N ASP A 69 1.59 2.86 -5.42
CA ASP A 69 0.71 3.87 -4.83
C ASP A 69 0.45 3.62 -3.34
N PHE A 70 0.66 2.38 -2.87
CA PHE A 70 0.63 2.01 -1.47
C PHE A 70 1.64 0.88 -1.16
N VAL A 71 1.99 0.74 0.11
CA VAL A 71 2.96 -0.27 0.55
C VAL A 71 2.61 -0.78 1.95
N THR A 72 2.69 -2.09 2.17
CA THR A 72 2.47 -2.69 3.50
C THR A 72 3.46 -3.80 3.78
N VAL A 73 3.73 -4.04 5.05
CA VAL A 73 4.58 -5.14 5.53
C VAL A 73 3.70 -6.19 6.22
N GLU A 74 3.88 -7.45 5.84
CA GLU A 74 3.30 -8.61 6.50
C GLU A 74 4.39 -9.65 6.75
N GLY A 75 4.72 -9.87 8.03
CA GLY A 75 5.81 -10.80 8.39
C GLY A 75 7.13 -10.40 7.72
N ASN A 76 7.65 -11.26 6.86
CA ASN A 76 8.87 -11.03 6.07
C ASN A 76 8.57 -10.60 4.62
N ASN A 77 7.39 -10.09 4.36
CA ASN A 77 6.93 -9.69 3.04
C ASN A 77 6.67 -8.19 2.97
N LEU A 78 7.17 -7.56 1.92
CA LEU A 78 6.83 -6.20 1.51
C LEU A 78 5.86 -6.29 0.33
N TRP A 79 4.66 -5.80 0.50
CA TRP A 79 3.67 -5.70 -0.56
C TRP A 79 3.64 -4.27 -1.10
N VAL A 80 3.72 -4.13 -2.42
CA VAL A 80 3.65 -2.84 -3.12
C VAL A 80 2.50 -2.92 -4.12
N GLY A 81 1.51 -2.08 -3.94
CA GLY A 81 0.33 -2.08 -4.79
C GLY A 81 0.17 -0.81 -5.60
N GLU A 82 -0.71 -0.87 -6.59
CA GLU A 82 -1.03 0.26 -7.45
C GLU A 82 -2.49 0.68 -7.32
N PHE A 83 -2.73 1.96 -7.50
CA PHE A 83 -4.06 2.55 -7.56
C PHE A 83 -4.54 2.59 -9.01
N GLN A 84 -5.74 2.10 -9.27
CA GLN A 84 -6.32 2.10 -10.60
C GLN A 84 -7.66 2.85 -10.64
N ARG A 85 -7.87 3.69 -11.64
CA ARG A 85 -9.14 4.31 -11.96
C ARG A 85 -9.23 4.63 -13.44
N ASP A 86 -10.22 4.09 -14.12
CA ASP A 86 -10.41 4.25 -15.56
C ASP A 86 -10.40 5.73 -15.99
N GLY A 87 -9.57 6.03 -17.00
CA GLY A 87 -9.46 7.32 -17.64
C GLY A 87 -8.76 8.42 -16.82
N SER A 88 -8.18 8.07 -15.65
CA SER A 88 -7.44 9.04 -14.82
C SER A 88 -6.16 8.46 -14.25
N TYR A 89 -6.19 7.19 -13.84
CA TYR A 89 -5.08 6.43 -13.27
C TYR A 89 -5.13 5.04 -13.89
N ASP A 90 -4.90 5.00 -15.21
CA ASP A 90 -4.89 3.75 -15.96
C ASP A 90 -3.59 3.00 -15.65
N THR A 91 -3.71 1.71 -15.37
CA THR A 91 -2.59 0.78 -15.17
C THR A 91 -2.24 0.07 -16.47
N ASP A 92 -1.14 -0.65 -16.51
CA ASP A 92 -0.74 -1.45 -17.67
C ASP A 92 -1.81 -2.53 -17.96
N GLU A 93 -2.20 -2.70 -19.21
CA GLU A 93 -3.21 -3.70 -19.62
C GLU A 93 -2.78 -5.14 -19.29
N THR A 94 -1.49 -5.40 -19.14
CA THR A 94 -0.98 -6.71 -18.69
C THR A 94 -1.35 -7.03 -17.24
N HIS A 95 -1.75 -6.03 -16.45
CA HIS A 95 -2.24 -6.18 -15.07
C HIS A 95 -3.73 -6.53 -15.01
N PHE A 96 -4.42 -6.56 -16.16
CA PHE A 96 -5.85 -6.86 -16.21
C PHE A 96 -6.09 -8.37 -16.07
N VAL A 97 -6.86 -8.75 -15.07
CA VAL A 97 -7.13 -10.15 -14.73
C VAL A 97 -8.62 -10.39 -14.61
N GLU A 98 -9.14 -11.32 -15.41
CA GLU A 98 -10.54 -11.77 -15.28
C GLU A 98 -10.72 -12.59 -13.99
N THR A 99 -11.74 -12.23 -13.22
CA THR A 99 -12.17 -12.89 -11.99
C THR A 99 -13.15 -14.02 -12.30
N SER A 100 -13.40 -14.92 -11.34
CA SER A 100 -14.32 -16.05 -11.51
C SER A 100 -15.77 -15.61 -11.75
N ASP A 101 -16.17 -14.45 -11.22
CA ASP A 101 -17.50 -13.86 -11.39
C ASP A 101 -17.67 -13.03 -12.69
N GLY A 102 -16.66 -13.07 -13.59
CA GLY A 102 -16.72 -12.42 -14.90
C GLY A 102 -16.47 -10.92 -14.90
N LYS A 103 -15.93 -10.38 -13.81
CA LYS A 103 -15.41 -9.02 -13.74
C LYS A 103 -13.94 -8.99 -14.16
N THR A 104 -13.34 -7.82 -14.18
CA THR A 104 -11.92 -7.63 -14.45
C THR A 104 -11.32 -6.75 -13.36
N ASN A 105 -10.39 -7.32 -12.62
CA ASN A 105 -9.47 -6.53 -11.79
C ASN A 105 -8.43 -5.89 -12.69
N LYS A 106 -8.05 -4.65 -12.40
CA LYS A 106 -7.16 -3.86 -13.25
C LYS A 106 -5.91 -3.37 -12.53
N ALA A 107 -5.66 -3.90 -11.33
CA ALA A 107 -4.53 -3.51 -10.51
C ALA A 107 -3.83 -4.74 -9.93
N LEU A 108 -2.52 -4.65 -9.73
CA LEU A 108 -1.70 -5.67 -9.11
C LEU A 108 -0.96 -5.12 -7.88
N SER A 109 -0.89 -5.94 -6.84
CA SER A 109 0.05 -5.77 -5.74
C SER A 109 1.15 -6.83 -5.85
N PHE A 110 2.41 -6.43 -5.80
CA PHE A 110 3.56 -7.32 -5.87
C PHE A 110 4.15 -7.55 -4.48
N CYS A 111 4.54 -8.79 -4.21
CA CYS A 111 5.14 -9.23 -2.97
C CYS A 111 6.64 -9.45 -3.12
N TYR A 112 7.43 -8.81 -2.26
CA TYR A 112 8.88 -8.94 -2.21
C TYR A 112 9.30 -9.51 -0.86
N GLU A 113 10.27 -10.42 -0.87
CA GLU A 113 10.83 -10.97 0.36
C GLU A 113 11.83 -9.99 0.99
N ILE A 114 11.61 -9.65 2.26
CA ILE A 114 12.46 -8.73 3.02
C ILE A 114 13.76 -9.44 3.44
N ASP A 115 14.89 -8.80 3.16
CA ASP A 115 16.20 -9.13 3.71
C ASP A 115 17.00 -7.83 3.93
N ASN A 116 16.99 -7.34 5.15
CA ASN A 116 17.66 -6.08 5.53
C ASN A 116 19.19 -6.10 5.37
N ALA A 117 19.80 -7.26 5.12
CA ALA A 117 21.23 -7.35 4.81
C ALA A 117 21.55 -7.04 3.34
N GLN A 118 20.53 -6.98 2.48
CA GLN A 118 20.65 -6.74 1.05
C GLN A 118 20.30 -5.30 0.67
N THR A 119 20.65 -4.91 -0.55
CA THR A 119 20.22 -3.66 -1.16
C THR A 119 18.68 -3.60 -1.23
N TYR A 120 18.10 -2.43 -1.05
CA TYR A 120 16.65 -2.17 -0.96
C TYR A 120 15.98 -2.79 0.27
N GLY A 121 16.72 -3.51 1.13
CA GLY A 121 16.15 -4.30 2.22
C GLY A 121 15.38 -5.53 1.72
N LEU A 122 15.68 -6.03 0.53
CA LEU A 122 14.96 -7.10 -0.16
C LEU A 122 15.92 -8.17 -0.67
N THR A 123 15.49 -9.42 -0.65
CA THR A 123 16.22 -10.54 -1.27
C THR A 123 16.40 -10.31 -2.79
N SER A 124 15.40 -9.74 -3.45
CA SER A 124 15.38 -9.44 -4.88
C SER A 124 14.38 -8.34 -5.18
N THR A 125 14.59 -7.60 -6.28
CA THR A 125 13.60 -6.71 -6.88
C THR A 125 12.66 -7.43 -7.87
N THR A 126 12.82 -8.74 -8.05
CA THR A 126 11.82 -9.58 -8.70
C THR A 126 10.85 -10.06 -7.62
N PRO A 127 9.55 -9.78 -7.72
CA PRO A 127 8.57 -10.21 -6.73
C PRO A 127 8.41 -11.72 -6.72
N THR A 128 8.00 -12.27 -5.60
CA THR A 128 7.76 -13.71 -5.43
C THR A 128 6.34 -14.12 -5.85
N LYS A 129 5.38 -13.19 -5.75
CA LYS A 129 3.98 -13.39 -6.11
C LYS A 129 3.30 -12.06 -6.41
N ALA A 130 2.16 -12.15 -7.08
CA ALA A 130 1.26 -11.04 -7.36
C ALA A 130 -0.14 -11.32 -6.80
N LEU A 131 -0.84 -10.27 -6.40
CA LEU A 131 -2.24 -10.28 -6.00
C LEU A 131 -3.01 -9.31 -6.90
N SER A 132 -3.99 -9.83 -7.64
CA SER A 132 -4.90 -9.03 -8.44
C SER A 132 -6.00 -8.45 -7.55
N THR A 133 -6.17 -7.14 -7.60
CA THR A 133 -7.06 -6.38 -6.72
C THR A 133 -8.09 -5.57 -7.50
N PRO A 134 -9.25 -5.24 -6.91
CA PRO A 134 -10.19 -4.31 -7.50
C PRO A 134 -9.57 -2.91 -7.66
N SER A 135 -10.30 -2.04 -8.38
CA SER A 135 -9.93 -0.63 -8.55
C SER A 135 -10.03 0.18 -7.25
N LEU A 136 -9.41 1.35 -7.22
CA LEU A 136 -9.50 2.37 -6.16
C LEU A 136 -8.83 1.99 -4.82
N VAL A 137 -7.96 0.99 -4.79
CA VAL A 137 -7.25 0.60 -3.57
C VAL A 137 -6.24 1.67 -3.18
N GLN A 138 -6.36 2.18 -1.95
CA GLN A 138 -5.49 3.19 -1.34
C GLN A 138 -4.56 2.59 -0.28
N GLY A 139 -4.87 1.39 0.19
CA GLY A 139 -4.07 0.70 1.19
C GLY A 139 -4.53 -0.74 1.40
N MET A 140 -3.63 -1.56 1.88
CA MET A 140 -3.86 -2.98 2.08
C MET A 140 -3.29 -3.47 3.41
N VAL A 141 -4.02 -4.34 4.08
CA VAL A 141 -3.52 -5.17 5.17
C VAL A 141 -3.60 -6.62 4.77
N VAL A 142 -2.54 -7.36 4.99
CA VAL A 142 -2.52 -8.82 4.93
C VAL A 142 -2.34 -9.35 6.34
N SER A 143 -3.19 -10.27 6.76
CA SER A 143 -3.10 -10.98 8.03
C SER A 143 -3.15 -12.49 7.79
N GLN A 144 -3.01 -13.29 8.85
CA GLN A 144 -3.06 -14.75 8.72
C GLN A 144 -4.33 -15.22 8.00
N ASP A 145 -5.50 -14.65 8.32
CA ASP A 145 -6.80 -15.15 7.86
C ASP A 145 -7.49 -14.22 6.86
N LYS A 146 -7.07 -12.96 6.77
CA LYS A 146 -7.78 -11.92 6.01
C LYS A 146 -6.84 -11.04 5.20
N ILE A 147 -7.38 -10.55 4.07
CA ILE A 147 -6.85 -9.43 3.30
C ILE A 147 -7.88 -8.31 3.40
N VAL A 148 -7.45 -7.12 3.79
CA VAL A 148 -8.33 -5.94 3.92
C VAL A 148 -7.84 -4.86 2.98
N LEU A 149 -8.76 -4.29 2.21
CA LEU A 149 -8.47 -3.21 1.27
C LEU A 149 -9.24 -1.95 1.65
N SER A 150 -8.56 -0.84 1.76
CA SER A 150 -9.17 0.49 1.80
C SER A 150 -9.35 0.98 0.37
N THR A 151 -10.60 1.26 -0.03
CA THR A 151 -10.87 1.75 -1.38
C THR A 151 -11.59 3.08 -1.33
N SER A 152 -11.09 4.06 -2.08
CA SER A 152 -11.60 5.42 -2.05
C SER A 152 -11.25 6.19 -3.32
N TYR A 153 -12.13 7.10 -3.72
CA TYR A 153 -11.79 8.16 -4.65
C TYR A 153 -12.74 9.36 -4.49
N SER A 154 -12.18 10.53 -4.16
CA SER A 154 -12.91 11.80 -4.09
C SER A 154 -14.03 11.81 -3.04
N LEU A 155 -15.23 12.31 -3.34
CA LEU A 155 -16.31 12.59 -2.40
C LEU A 155 -17.30 11.43 -2.12
N PRO A 156 -17.46 10.41 -2.96
CA PRO A 156 -18.22 9.22 -2.59
C PRO A 156 -17.68 8.56 -1.32
N ASP A 157 -18.54 7.85 -0.64
CA ASP A 157 -18.16 7.05 0.52
C ASP A 157 -17.06 6.05 0.14
N SER A 158 -16.17 5.80 1.07
CA SER A 158 -15.13 4.78 0.95
C SER A 158 -15.69 3.40 1.29
N HIS A 159 -15.03 2.35 0.81
CA HIS A 159 -15.33 0.98 1.17
C HIS A 159 -14.10 0.29 1.75
N ILE A 160 -14.28 -0.40 2.85
CA ILE A 160 -13.26 -1.26 3.44
C ILE A 160 -13.70 -2.70 3.18
N TYR A 161 -13.09 -3.28 2.16
CA TYR A 161 -13.37 -4.67 1.78
C TYR A 161 -12.55 -5.63 2.62
N THR A 162 -13.18 -6.66 3.14
CA THR A 162 -12.51 -7.76 3.84
C THR A 162 -12.69 -9.05 3.08
N TYR A 163 -11.59 -9.66 2.68
CA TYR A 163 -11.53 -10.94 1.97
C TYR A 163 -10.95 -12.04 2.86
N ASN A 164 -11.26 -13.30 2.56
CA ASN A 164 -10.47 -14.41 3.07
C ASN A 164 -9.04 -14.32 2.53
N ASN A 165 -8.05 -14.74 3.30
CA ASN A 165 -6.67 -14.75 2.84
C ASN A 165 -6.42 -15.92 1.89
N ILE A 166 -6.52 -15.68 0.59
CA ILE A 166 -6.29 -16.65 -0.48
C ILE A 166 -4.81 -16.97 -0.70
N LEU A 167 -3.88 -16.16 -0.17
CA LEU A 167 -2.43 -16.35 -0.31
C LEU A 167 -1.91 -17.61 0.40
N ASN A 168 -2.72 -18.20 1.27
CA ASN A 168 -2.44 -19.48 1.95
C ASN A 168 -2.74 -20.69 1.06
N GLY A 169 -3.47 -20.51 -0.04
CA GLY A 169 -3.84 -21.54 -1.01
C GLY A 169 -2.83 -21.68 -2.16
N ALA A 170 -3.23 -22.44 -3.16
CA ALA A 170 -2.51 -22.50 -4.42
C ALA A 170 -2.84 -21.26 -5.28
N ALA A 171 -1.86 -20.73 -5.99
CA ALA A 171 -2.08 -19.66 -6.94
C ALA A 171 -3.00 -20.13 -8.09
N GLU A 172 -3.91 -19.28 -8.52
CA GLU A 172 -4.88 -19.60 -9.57
C GLU A 172 -4.28 -19.46 -10.97
N LYS A 173 -3.37 -18.51 -11.12
CA LYS A 173 -2.75 -18.14 -12.38
C LYS A 173 -1.24 -17.88 -12.20
N THR A 174 -0.60 -17.53 -13.28
CA THR A 174 0.81 -17.08 -13.30
C THR A 174 0.87 -15.72 -13.99
N PHE A 175 1.67 -14.81 -13.44
CA PHE A 175 2.00 -13.53 -14.06
C PHE A 175 3.44 -13.55 -14.56
N ASP A 176 3.69 -13.01 -15.75
CA ASP A 176 5.05 -12.84 -16.28
C ASP A 176 5.61 -11.49 -15.82
N PHE A 177 6.49 -11.52 -14.85
CA PHE A 177 7.21 -10.33 -14.40
C PHE A 177 8.56 -10.24 -15.13
N ASN A 178 8.62 -9.45 -16.21
CA ASN A 178 9.83 -9.23 -16.99
C ASN A 178 10.53 -10.54 -17.46
N GLY A 179 9.76 -11.53 -17.90
CA GLY A 179 10.26 -12.84 -18.33
C GLY A 179 10.43 -13.85 -17.18
N THR A 180 10.05 -13.51 -15.97
CA THR A 180 10.05 -14.42 -14.81
C THR A 180 8.59 -14.72 -14.43
N PRO A 181 8.14 -15.99 -14.54
CA PRO A 181 6.81 -16.37 -14.10
C PRO A 181 6.74 -16.37 -12.57
N ILE A 182 5.74 -15.68 -12.00
CA ILE A 182 5.45 -15.64 -10.59
C ILE A 182 4.00 -16.06 -10.33
N ASP A 183 3.71 -16.55 -9.15
CA ASP A 183 2.37 -16.93 -8.72
C ASP A 183 1.43 -15.71 -8.71
N LEU A 184 0.23 -15.85 -9.29
CA LEU A 184 -0.81 -14.83 -9.33
C LEU A 184 -2.07 -15.32 -8.61
N TYR A 185 -2.44 -14.61 -7.56
CA TYR A 185 -3.67 -14.77 -6.81
C TYR A 185 -4.69 -13.72 -7.25
N VAL A 186 -5.98 -14.08 -7.27
CA VAL A 186 -7.04 -13.21 -7.81
C VAL A 186 -8.13 -13.03 -6.75
N LEU A 187 -8.25 -11.82 -6.20
CA LEU A 187 -9.37 -11.48 -5.31
C LEU A 187 -10.65 -11.32 -6.13
N ASP A 188 -11.70 -11.99 -5.70
CA ASP A 188 -13.01 -11.88 -6.31
C ASP A 188 -14.16 -11.84 -5.30
N SER A 189 -15.42 -11.88 -5.78
CA SER A 189 -16.58 -11.81 -4.92
C SER A 189 -16.81 -13.06 -4.06
N GLU A 190 -16.20 -14.20 -4.40
CA GLU A 190 -16.34 -15.44 -3.61
C GLU A 190 -15.49 -15.37 -2.33
N ASP A 191 -14.42 -14.61 -2.37
CA ASP A 191 -13.52 -14.40 -1.22
C ASP A 191 -13.98 -13.26 -0.31
N LEU A 192 -14.83 -12.35 -0.82
CA LEU A 192 -15.31 -11.19 -0.08
C LEU A 192 -16.20 -11.61 1.10
N THR A 193 -15.80 -11.25 2.31
CA THR A 193 -16.53 -11.59 3.54
C THR A 193 -17.24 -10.42 4.18
N ASP A 194 -16.77 -9.17 3.93
CA ASP A 194 -17.42 -7.96 4.44
C ASP A 194 -17.12 -6.74 3.55
N ASP A 195 -18.05 -5.79 3.53
CA ASP A 195 -17.97 -4.48 2.87
C ASP A 195 -18.44 -3.40 3.83
N LEU A 196 -17.51 -2.80 4.56
CA LEU A 196 -17.81 -1.72 5.48
C LEU A 196 -17.76 -0.36 4.76
N THR A 197 -18.90 0.32 4.71
CA THR A 197 -18.95 1.71 4.23
C THR A 197 -18.32 2.65 5.24
N ALA A 198 -17.39 3.47 4.79
CA ALA A 198 -16.65 4.44 5.59
C ALA A 198 -16.78 5.86 4.99
N PRO A 199 -16.51 6.92 5.76
CA PRO A 199 -16.44 8.27 5.22
C PRO A 199 -15.48 8.38 4.04
N CYS A 200 -15.74 9.32 3.14
CA CYS A 200 -14.94 9.53 1.93
C CYS A 200 -13.45 9.81 2.21
N MET A 201 -12.61 9.53 1.22
CA MET A 201 -11.16 9.80 1.25
C MET A 201 -10.42 9.00 2.32
N SER A 202 -10.79 7.72 2.48
CA SER A 202 -9.93 6.77 3.20
C SER A 202 -8.64 6.52 2.40
N GLU A 203 -7.56 6.38 3.12
CA GLU A 203 -6.22 6.20 2.58
C GLU A 203 -5.60 4.90 3.11
N GLU A 204 -4.30 4.90 3.31
CA GLU A 204 -3.54 3.78 3.84
C GLU A 204 -4.12 3.22 5.14
N ILE A 205 -4.05 1.92 5.28
CA ILE A 205 -4.45 1.17 6.47
C ILE A 205 -3.29 0.33 6.98
N VAL A 206 -3.23 0.14 8.29
CA VAL A 206 -2.19 -0.68 8.92
C VAL A 206 -2.77 -1.54 10.05
N LEU A 207 -2.31 -2.79 10.14
CA LEU A 207 -2.64 -3.68 11.24
C LEU A 207 -1.61 -3.51 12.36
N ALA A 208 -2.06 -3.10 13.54
CA ALA A 208 -1.24 -3.02 14.74
C ALA A 208 -2.08 -3.37 15.97
N ASP A 209 -1.50 -4.12 16.91
CA ASP A 209 -2.16 -4.54 18.17
C ASP A 209 -3.55 -5.16 17.97
N GLY A 210 -3.73 -5.95 16.89
CA GLY A 210 -4.99 -6.62 16.56
C GLY A 210 -6.11 -5.69 16.09
N LYS A 211 -5.78 -4.46 15.69
CA LYS A 211 -6.70 -3.47 15.13
C LYS A 211 -6.19 -2.95 13.80
N ILE A 212 -7.11 -2.63 12.92
CA ILE A 212 -6.81 -1.86 11.71
C ILE A 212 -6.91 -0.38 12.05
N TYR A 213 -5.84 0.35 11.75
CA TYR A 213 -5.79 1.80 11.81
C TYR A 213 -5.95 2.34 10.40
N ILE A 214 -6.72 3.41 10.27
CA ILE A 214 -7.05 4.05 8.99
C ILE A 214 -6.95 5.57 9.14
N LEU A 215 -6.42 6.22 8.12
CA LEU A 215 -6.43 7.68 8.02
C LEU A 215 -7.32 8.15 6.86
N PHE A 216 -7.68 9.43 6.87
CA PHE A 216 -8.53 10.06 5.87
C PHE A 216 -7.94 11.41 5.46
N GLU A 217 -7.95 11.72 4.17
CA GLU A 217 -7.54 13.02 3.65
C GLU A 217 -8.61 14.11 3.81
N SER A 218 -9.82 13.77 4.20
CA SER A 218 -11.00 14.66 4.21
C SER A 218 -10.81 15.96 5.00
N ALA A 219 -9.87 16.00 5.96
CA ALA A 219 -9.55 17.19 6.75
C ALA A 219 -8.35 17.99 6.21
N CYS A 220 -7.68 17.54 5.15
CA CYS A 220 -6.55 18.27 4.60
C CYS A 220 -7.01 19.60 3.96
N GLN A 221 -6.12 20.58 3.92
CA GLN A 221 -6.47 21.94 3.44
C GLN A 221 -7.00 21.93 1.98
N LYS A 222 -6.53 20.99 1.18
CA LYS A 222 -6.93 20.86 -0.23
C LYS A 222 -8.39 20.45 -0.40
N TYR A 223 -8.95 19.64 0.53
CA TYR A 223 -10.26 19.00 0.36
C TYR A 223 -11.31 19.45 1.38
N ASN A 224 -10.91 20.08 2.48
CA ASN A 224 -11.79 20.37 3.63
C ASN A 224 -13.01 21.25 3.28
N PHE A 225 -12.99 21.95 2.16
CA PHE A 225 -14.13 22.77 1.70
C PHE A 225 -15.24 21.95 1.03
N ALA A 226 -14.94 20.73 0.56
CA ALA A 226 -15.85 19.90 -0.22
C ALA A 226 -16.37 18.67 0.56
N THR A 227 -15.66 18.27 1.62
CA THR A 227 -15.98 17.06 2.38
C THR A 227 -17.09 17.30 3.40
N ARG A 228 -17.98 16.32 3.57
CA ARG A 228 -19.07 16.38 4.57
C ARG A 228 -18.53 16.29 6.00
N GLU A 229 -17.49 15.47 6.18
CA GLU A 229 -16.85 15.20 7.47
C GLU A 229 -15.35 15.43 7.36
N GLN A 230 -14.82 16.23 8.28
CA GLN A 230 -13.39 16.53 8.35
C GLN A 230 -12.76 15.64 9.44
N LEU A 231 -12.29 14.47 9.04
CA LEU A 231 -11.69 13.49 9.93
C LEU A 231 -10.23 13.85 10.20
N ARG A 232 -9.93 14.30 11.41
CA ARG A 232 -8.61 14.85 11.81
C ARG A 232 -7.75 13.89 12.62
N ASN A 233 -8.23 12.67 12.83
CA ASN A 233 -7.55 11.65 13.61
C ASN A 233 -7.31 10.41 12.76
N VAL A 234 -6.38 9.58 13.21
CA VAL A 234 -6.32 8.19 12.79
C VAL A 234 -7.39 7.43 13.59
N TYR A 235 -8.20 6.68 12.89
CA TYR A 235 -9.25 5.85 13.48
C TYR A 235 -8.83 4.40 13.55
N SER A 236 -9.47 3.60 14.37
CA SER A 236 -9.21 2.17 14.41
C SER A 236 -10.48 1.36 14.61
N PHE A 237 -10.51 0.17 14.05
CA PHE A 237 -11.56 -0.82 14.23
C PHE A 237 -10.97 -2.22 14.35
N VAL A 238 -11.78 -3.17 14.80
CA VAL A 238 -11.44 -4.59 14.89
C VAL A 238 -12.16 -5.31 13.76
N LEU A 239 -11.50 -6.26 13.14
CA LEU A 239 -12.08 -7.16 12.13
C LEU A 239 -13.04 -8.15 12.77
#